data_467cfa8871626224f0293b1fd175080e
#
_entry.id   467cfa8871626224f0293b1fd175080e
#
_cell.length_a   1.000
_cell.length_b   1.000
_cell.length_c   1.000
_cell.angle_alpha   90.00
_cell.angle_beta   90.00
_cell.angle_gamma   90.00
#
_symmetry.space_group_name_H-M   'P 1'
#
loop_
_entity.id
_entity.type
_entity.pdbx_description
1 polymer ?
#
loop_
_entity_poly.entity_id
_entity_poly.type
_entity_poly.pdbx_seq_one_letter_code
_entity_poly.pdbx_strand_id
1 'polypeptide(L)'
;MAKATFDRSKPHLNIGTIGHVDHGKTTLTAAITKVLADAGFSEARSFDQIDNAPEEKERGITINTSHVEYQTANRHYAHVDCPGHADYVKNMVTGAAQMDGAILVVAATDGPMPQTREHILLGRQVGIPRMVVFLNKVDMLDGDEEMLELVDMEVRELLSFYEYDGDNGPIVSGSALGALNGEQQWVDTVLELMAQVDAWIEEPLREVDKDFLMPIEDVFSITGRGTVATGRIETGIANTGDAVDIIGMGAEKMQSTITGIEMFRQIL
;
A
#
# COMPACT_ATOMS: atom_id res chain seq x y z
N MET A 1 15.23 1.54 26.18
CA MET A 1 15.55 0.29 25.47
C MET A 1 16.20 0.67 24.15
N ALA A 2 17.25 -0.06 23.70
CA ALA A 2 17.82 0.16 22.38
C ALA A 2 16.75 -0.22 21.32
N LYS A 3 16.66 0.56 20.24
CA LYS A 3 15.77 0.21 19.12
C LYS A 3 16.31 -1.04 18.42
N ALA A 4 15.41 -1.86 17.88
CA ALA A 4 15.78 -2.98 17.04
C ALA A 4 16.40 -2.48 15.73
N THR A 5 17.29 -3.27 15.15
CA THR A 5 17.83 -3.04 13.81
C THR A 5 16.90 -3.69 12.80
N PHE A 6 16.65 -3.02 11.69
CA PHE A 6 15.81 -3.55 10.61
C PHE A 6 16.48 -4.76 9.95
N ASP A 7 15.71 -5.84 9.75
CA ASP A 7 16.20 -7.04 9.07
C ASP A 7 16.10 -6.86 7.54
N ARG A 8 17.24 -6.91 6.86
CA ARG A 8 17.37 -6.80 5.40
C ARG A 8 17.52 -8.14 4.69
N SER A 9 17.19 -9.25 5.33
CA SER A 9 17.34 -10.59 4.75
C SER A 9 16.41 -10.86 3.57
N LYS A 10 15.30 -10.12 3.46
CA LYS A 10 14.31 -10.22 2.38
C LYS A 10 14.28 -8.96 1.53
N PRO A 11 14.00 -9.09 0.20
CA PRO A 11 13.71 -7.93 -0.64
C PRO A 11 12.56 -7.10 -0.06
N HIS A 12 12.69 -5.78 -0.14
CA HIS A 12 11.69 -4.83 0.37
C HIS A 12 10.95 -4.15 -0.77
N LEU A 13 9.62 -4.21 -0.72
CA LEU A 13 8.73 -3.57 -1.68
C LEU A 13 7.70 -2.69 -0.97
N ASN A 14 7.36 -1.58 -1.62
CA ASN A 14 6.25 -0.74 -1.22
C ASN A 14 5.04 -1.11 -2.08
N ILE A 15 3.96 -1.55 -1.45
CA ILE A 15 2.68 -1.80 -2.13
C ILE A 15 1.57 -1.04 -1.42
N GLY A 16 0.39 -1.02 -1.99
CA GLY A 16 -0.75 -0.43 -1.29
C GLY A 16 -2.07 -0.81 -1.89
N THR A 17 -3.13 -0.52 -1.15
CA THR A 17 -4.52 -0.71 -1.57
C THR A 17 -5.08 0.56 -2.18
N ILE A 18 -5.65 0.42 -3.37
CA ILE A 18 -6.37 1.48 -4.10
C ILE A 18 -7.75 0.98 -4.53
N GLY A 19 -8.66 1.87 -4.87
CA GLY A 19 -10.01 1.54 -5.30
C GLY A 19 -11.07 2.42 -4.64
N HIS A 20 -12.33 2.19 -4.98
CA HIS A 20 -13.46 3.01 -4.55
C HIS A 20 -13.65 3.03 -3.02
N VAL A 21 -14.31 4.06 -2.50
CA VAL A 21 -14.76 4.11 -1.11
C VAL A 21 -15.70 2.91 -0.83
N ASP A 22 -15.69 2.39 0.37
CA ASP A 22 -16.51 1.25 0.83
C ASP A 22 -16.29 -0.10 0.10
N HIS A 23 -15.30 -0.21 -0.81
CA HIS A 23 -14.91 -1.49 -1.40
C HIS A 23 -14.08 -2.39 -0.46
N GLY A 24 -13.70 -1.88 0.73
CA GLY A 24 -13.09 -2.67 1.80
C GLY A 24 -11.55 -2.71 1.76
N LYS A 25 -10.89 -1.65 1.28
CA LYS A 25 -9.42 -1.52 1.25
C LYS A 25 -8.78 -1.70 2.63
N THR A 26 -9.21 -0.90 3.60
CA THR A 26 -8.69 -0.96 4.98
C THR A 26 -9.04 -2.28 5.65
N THR A 27 -10.22 -2.86 5.36
CA THR A 27 -10.58 -4.20 5.85
C THR A 27 -9.66 -5.27 5.28
N LEU A 28 -9.30 -5.17 3.98
CA LEU A 28 -8.34 -6.08 3.35
C LEU A 28 -6.94 -5.91 3.94
N THR A 29 -6.49 -4.68 4.15
CA THR A 29 -5.21 -4.39 4.81
C THR A 29 -5.15 -5.01 6.20
N ALA A 30 -6.21 -4.89 6.99
CA ALA A 30 -6.31 -5.54 8.31
C ALA A 30 -6.32 -7.07 8.20
N ALA A 31 -7.05 -7.62 7.22
CA ALA A 31 -7.10 -9.07 6.97
C ALA A 31 -5.72 -9.63 6.59
N ILE A 32 -4.98 -8.96 5.68
CA ILE A 32 -3.62 -9.35 5.29
C ILE A 32 -2.71 -9.39 6.51
N THR A 33 -2.68 -8.33 7.33
CA THR A 33 -1.81 -8.30 8.52
C THR A 33 -2.16 -9.40 9.51
N LYS A 34 -3.45 -9.69 9.72
CA LYS A 34 -3.89 -10.75 10.63
C LYS A 34 -3.54 -12.13 10.09
N VAL A 35 -3.88 -12.43 8.83
CA VAL A 35 -3.61 -13.74 8.21
C VAL A 35 -2.10 -14.04 8.20
N LEU A 36 -1.27 -13.05 7.87
CA LEU A 36 0.18 -13.21 7.88
C LEU A 36 0.75 -13.31 9.32
N ALA A 37 0.12 -12.65 10.31
CA ALA A 37 0.49 -12.81 11.71
C ALA A 37 0.18 -14.22 12.22
N ASP A 38 -1.00 -14.74 11.90
CA ASP A 38 -1.40 -16.11 12.27
C ASP A 38 -0.48 -17.16 11.60
N ALA A 39 0.05 -16.84 10.42
CA ALA A 39 1.07 -17.64 9.73
C ALA A 39 2.51 -17.43 10.29
N GLY A 40 2.71 -16.54 11.26
CA GLY A 40 4.00 -16.29 11.91
C GLY A 40 4.95 -15.32 11.17
N PHE A 41 4.44 -14.56 10.21
CA PHE A 41 5.26 -13.65 9.38
C PHE A 41 5.21 -12.18 9.80
N SER A 42 4.23 -11.75 10.60
CA SER A 42 4.07 -10.34 10.98
C SER A 42 3.35 -10.17 12.31
N GLU A 43 3.19 -8.91 12.77
CA GLU A 43 2.26 -8.55 13.84
C GLU A 43 0.92 -8.14 13.24
N ALA A 44 -0.18 -8.62 13.83
CA ALA A 44 -1.52 -8.23 13.39
C ALA A 44 -1.80 -6.75 13.70
N ARG A 45 -2.44 -6.07 12.75
CA ARG A 45 -2.98 -4.71 12.94
C ARG A 45 -4.49 -4.74 12.80
N SER A 46 -5.19 -4.18 13.78
CA SER A 46 -6.65 -4.05 13.68
C SER A 46 -7.04 -2.85 12.81
N PHE A 47 -8.27 -2.86 12.30
CA PHE A 47 -8.85 -1.76 11.53
C PHE A 47 -8.65 -0.40 12.24
N ASP A 48 -8.98 -0.32 13.54
CA ASP A 48 -8.84 0.89 14.35
C ASP A 48 -7.39 1.36 14.58
N GLN A 49 -6.41 0.50 14.31
CA GLN A 49 -5.00 0.84 14.36
C GLN A 49 -4.47 1.35 13.02
N ILE A 50 -5.16 1.01 11.93
CA ILE A 50 -4.89 1.48 10.57
C ILE A 50 -5.55 2.85 10.39
N ASP A 51 -6.87 2.94 10.50
CA ASP A 51 -7.62 4.21 10.51
C ASP A 51 -7.68 4.76 11.94
N ASN A 52 -6.65 5.52 12.30
CA ASN A 52 -6.44 5.92 13.70
C ASN A 52 -6.92 7.34 14.03
N ALA A 53 -7.09 8.22 13.05
CA ALA A 53 -7.52 9.59 13.28
C ALA A 53 -8.99 9.64 13.81
N PRO A 54 -9.30 10.54 14.75
CA PRO A 54 -10.66 10.66 15.28
C PRO A 54 -11.72 10.89 14.20
N GLU A 55 -11.38 11.68 13.17
CA GLU A 55 -12.26 11.99 12.05
C GLU A 55 -12.51 10.77 11.14
N GLU A 56 -11.51 9.91 10.94
CA GLU A 56 -11.64 8.65 10.21
C GLU A 56 -12.61 7.70 10.92
N LYS A 57 -12.47 7.59 12.25
CA LYS A 57 -13.36 6.77 13.09
C LYS A 57 -14.79 7.26 13.12
N GLU A 58 -14.98 8.59 13.15
CA GLU A 58 -16.30 9.20 13.14
C GLU A 58 -17.02 9.01 11.83
N ARG A 59 -16.30 9.15 10.71
CA ARG A 59 -16.85 9.06 9.35
C ARG A 59 -16.86 7.63 8.78
N GLY A 60 -16.07 6.72 9.34
CA GLY A 60 -15.89 5.35 8.84
C GLY A 60 -15.18 5.28 7.48
N ILE A 61 -14.37 6.29 7.14
CA ILE A 61 -13.62 6.36 5.88
C ILE A 61 -12.17 6.74 6.14
N THR A 62 -11.26 6.20 5.34
CA THR A 62 -9.84 6.58 5.35
C THR A 62 -9.66 7.96 4.75
N ILE A 63 -9.00 8.85 5.47
CA ILE A 63 -8.71 10.23 5.07
C ILE A 63 -7.23 10.39 4.71
N ASN A 64 -6.35 9.93 5.59
CA ASN A 64 -4.90 9.98 5.40
C ASN A 64 -4.37 8.61 4.99
N THR A 65 -3.24 8.60 4.29
CA THR A 65 -2.54 7.34 4.03
C THR A 65 -2.03 6.75 5.34
N SER A 66 -2.27 5.46 5.53
CA SER A 66 -1.74 4.70 6.67
C SER A 66 -0.69 3.72 6.19
N HIS A 67 0.39 3.59 6.96
CA HIS A 67 1.50 2.70 6.63
C HIS A 67 1.54 1.54 7.62
N VAL A 68 1.48 0.32 7.10
CA VAL A 68 1.67 -0.91 7.87
C VAL A 68 2.78 -1.75 7.26
N GLU A 69 3.44 -2.57 8.08
CA GLU A 69 4.47 -3.49 7.62
C GLU A 69 4.03 -4.93 7.83
N TYR A 70 4.42 -5.80 6.92
CA TYR A 70 4.27 -7.24 7.04
C TYR A 70 5.23 -7.98 6.12
N GLN A 71 5.29 -9.29 6.25
CA GLN A 71 6.16 -10.14 5.46
C GLN A 71 5.41 -11.34 4.92
N THR A 72 5.88 -11.85 3.78
CA THR A 72 5.62 -13.21 3.32
C THR A 72 6.85 -14.07 3.58
N ALA A 73 6.84 -15.32 3.13
CA ALA A 73 8.04 -16.15 3.15
C ALA A 73 9.17 -15.53 2.31
N ASN A 74 8.83 -14.79 1.25
CA ASN A 74 9.77 -14.33 0.23
C ASN A 74 10.18 -12.87 0.39
N ARG A 75 9.28 -11.99 0.87
CA ARG A 75 9.44 -10.53 0.80
C ARG A 75 8.99 -9.82 2.07
N HIS A 76 9.54 -8.63 2.28
CA HIS A 76 9.08 -7.67 3.26
C HIS A 76 8.32 -6.54 2.54
N TYR A 77 7.18 -6.16 3.07
CA TYR A 77 6.30 -5.13 2.49
C TYR A 77 6.09 -3.96 3.42
N ALA A 78 6.25 -2.74 2.88
CA ALA A 78 5.61 -1.54 3.39
C ALA A 78 4.30 -1.38 2.62
N HIS A 79 3.18 -1.40 3.32
CA HIS A 79 1.86 -1.28 2.71
C HIS A 79 1.25 0.07 3.03
N VAL A 80 0.82 0.77 1.99
CA VAL A 80 0.15 2.06 2.06
C VAL A 80 -1.35 1.86 1.86
N ASP A 81 -2.14 2.05 2.89
CA ASP A 81 -3.60 2.06 2.75
C ASP A 81 -4.05 3.45 2.30
N CYS A 82 -4.62 3.54 1.09
CA CYS A 82 -5.00 4.80 0.47
C CYS A 82 -6.48 5.13 0.68
N PRO A 83 -6.82 6.43 0.88
CA PRO A 83 -8.20 6.86 0.90
C PRO A 83 -8.91 6.56 -0.41
N GLY A 84 -10.20 6.22 -0.33
CA GLY A 84 -11.04 5.92 -1.51
C GLY A 84 -11.92 7.09 -1.96
N HIS A 85 -12.13 8.09 -1.11
CA HIS A 85 -13.06 9.17 -1.36
C HIS A 85 -12.44 10.28 -2.23
N ALA A 86 -13.23 10.83 -3.17
CA ALA A 86 -12.78 11.84 -4.12
C ALA A 86 -12.19 13.11 -3.47
N ASP A 87 -12.66 13.50 -2.29
CA ASP A 87 -12.13 14.68 -1.57
C ASP A 87 -10.67 14.51 -1.14
N TYR A 88 -10.18 13.26 -1.05
CA TYR A 88 -8.83 12.92 -0.58
C TYR A 88 -7.89 12.42 -1.68
N VAL A 89 -8.20 12.70 -2.93
CA VAL A 89 -7.37 12.32 -4.10
C VAL A 89 -5.92 12.75 -3.95
N LYS A 90 -5.66 13.93 -3.36
CA LYS A 90 -4.30 14.39 -3.10
C LYS A 90 -3.52 13.41 -2.21
N ASN A 91 -4.13 12.92 -1.14
CA ASN A 91 -3.49 11.96 -0.23
C ASN A 91 -3.31 10.60 -0.93
N MET A 92 -4.30 10.19 -1.74
CA MET A 92 -4.19 8.98 -2.57
C MET A 92 -2.99 9.07 -3.53
N VAL A 93 -2.85 10.18 -4.26
CA VAL A 93 -1.72 10.37 -5.21
C VAL A 93 -0.37 10.35 -4.50
N THR A 94 -0.27 11.01 -3.34
CA THR A 94 0.96 11.01 -2.53
C THR A 94 1.34 9.60 -2.07
N GLY A 95 0.37 8.81 -1.61
CA GLY A 95 0.59 7.41 -1.23
C GLY A 95 0.93 6.53 -2.43
N ALA A 96 0.19 6.68 -3.54
CA ALA A 96 0.39 5.89 -4.75
C ALA A 96 1.77 6.11 -5.40
N ALA A 97 2.31 7.32 -5.32
CA ALA A 97 3.64 7.63 -5.86
C ALA A 97 4.78 6.86 -5.16
N GLN A 98 4.54 6.32 -3.96
CA GLN A 98 5.52 5.53 -3.23
C GLN A 98 5.51 4.05 -3.60
N MET A 99 4.51 3.56 -4.33
CA MET A 99 4.26 2.14 -4.54
C MET A 99 5.11 1.57 -5.68
N ASP A 100 5.65 0.39 -5.46
CA ASP A 100 6.30 -0.47 -6.47
C ASP A 100 5.26 -1.36 -7.18
N GLY A 101 4.07 -1.49 -6.61
CA GLY A 101 2.90 -2.18 -7.14
C GLY A 101 1.67 -1.90 -6.31
N ALA A 102 0.47 -2.19 -6.82
CA ALA A 102 -0.77 -1.94 -6.10
C ALA A 102 -1.70 -3.15 -6.07
N ILE A 103 -2.55 -3.21 -5.05
CA ILE A 103 -3.71 -4.09 -4.97
C ILE A 103 -4.95 -3.24 -5.25
N LEU A 104 -5.58 -3.46 -6.40
CA LEU A 104 -6.83 -2.83 -6.75
C LEU A 104 -7.98 -3.60 -6.10
N VAL A 105 -8.71 -2.96 -5.18
CA VAL A 105 -9.84 -3.56 -4.48
C VAL A 105 -11.14 -3.13 -5.12
N VAL A 106 -11.91 -4.09 -5.58
CA VAL A 106 -13.23 -3.88 -6.19
C VAL A 106 -14.25 -4.76 -5.47
N ALA A 107 -15.37 -4.19 -5.01
CA ALA A 107 -16.44 -4.99 -4.46
C ALA A 107 -17.16 -5.75 -5.59
N ALA A 108 -17.25 -7.07 -5.49
CA ALA A 108 -17.90 -7.91 -6.50
C ALA A 108 -19.41 -7.61 -6.63
N THR A 109 -20.02 -7.03 -5.59
CA THR A 109 -21.41 -6.59 -5.59
C THR A 109 -21.67 -5.33 -6.42
N ASP A 110 -20.65 -4.47 -6.59
CA ASP A 110 -20.81 -3.14 -7.17
C ASP A 110 -20.07 -2.97 -8.51
N GLY A 111 -19.05 -3.82 -8.75
CA GLY A 111 -18.16 -3.68 -9.89
C GLY A 111 -17.28 -2.41 -9.85
N PRO A 112 -16.65 -2.05 -10.99
CA PRO A 112 -15.80 -0.87 -11.07
C PRO A 112 -16.61 0.42 -10.97
N MET A 113 -16.42 1.17 -9.90
CA MET A 113 -17.06 2.44 -9.59
C MET A 113 -16.22 3.65 -10.07
N PRO A 114 -16.74 4.90 -10.05
CA PRO A 114 -16.00 6.07 -10.56
C PRO A 114 -14.59 6.23 -9.99
N GLN A 115 -14.41 6.13 -8.66
CA GLN A 115 -13.07 6.24 -8.07
C GLN A 115 -12.16 5.05 -8.41
N THR A 116 -12.70 3.89 -8.76
CA THR A 116 -11.89 2.77 -9.28
C THR A 116 -11.17 3.20 -10.55
N ARG A 117 -11.89 3.83 -11.48
CA ARG A 117 -11.35 4.36 -12.75
C ARG A 117 -10.31 5.46 -12.50
N GLU A 118 -10.63 6.40 -11.60
CA GLU A 118 -9.72 7.48 -11.23
C GLU A 118 -8.43 6.94 -10.62
N HIS A 119 -8.51 5.97 -9.71
CA HIS A 119 -7.33 5.40 -9.05
C HIS A 119 -6.44 4.61 -10.01
N ILE A 120 -6.99 3.89 -10.98
CA ILE A 120 -6.21 3.21 -12.01
C ILE A 120 -5.48 4.24 -12.88
N LEU A 121 -6.19 5.28 -13.33
CA LEU A 121 -5.59 6.38 -14.11
C LEU A 121 -4.46 7.07 -13.33
N LEU A 122 -4.71 7.45 -12.08
CA LEU A 122 -3.70 8.10 -11.24
C LEU A 122 -2.52 7.18 -10.96
N GLY A 123 -2.77 5.90 -10.68
CA GLY A 123 -1.72 4.89 -10.54
C GLY A 123 -0.81 4.81 -11.78
N ARG A 124 -1.41 4.89 -12.99
CA ARG A 124 -0.66 4.93 -14.23
C ARG A 124 0.18 6.20 -14.36
N GLN A 125 -0.39 7.35 -14.00
CA GLN A 125 0.30 8.64 -14.07
C GLN A 125 1.47 8.76 -13.08
N VAL A 126 1.35 8.21 -11.88
CA VAL A 126 2.44 8.21 -10.89
C VAL A 126 3.46 7.09 -11.10
N GLY A 127 3.21 6.21 -12.08
CA GLY A 127 4.18 5.21 -12.51
C GLY A 127 4.12 3.88 -11.76
N ILE A 128 2.98 3.50 -11.16
CA ILE A 128 2.80 2.14 -10.64
C ILE A 128 2.90 1.15 -11.81
N PRO A 129 3.87 0.22 -11.82
CA PRO A 129 4.13 -0.60 -13.00
C PRO A 129 3.12 -1.74 -13.17
N ARG A 130 2.64 -2.33 -12.06
CA ARG A 130 1.75 -3.50 -12.07
C ARG A 130 0.72 -3.45 -10.95
N MET A 131 -0.43 -4.06 -11.20
CA MET A 131 -1.51 -4.21 -10.23
C MET A 131 -1.92 -5.68 -10.12
N VAL A 132 -2.31 -6.09 -8.91
CA VAL A 132 -3.07 -7.31 -8.62
C VAL A 132 -4.46 -6.88 -8.21
N VAL A 133 -5.49 -7.58 -8.65
CA VAL A 133 -6.88 -7.26 -8.31
C VAL A 133 -7.38 -8.17 -7.20
N PHE A 134 -8.11 -7.60 -6.25
CA PHE A 134 -8.89 -8.35 -5.28
C PHE A 134 -10.37 -8.01 -5.43
N LEU A 135 -11.16 -8.98 -5.93
CA LEU A 135 -12.62 -8.89 -5.97
C LEU A 135 -13.14 -9.24 -4.58
N ASN A 136 -13.51 -8.21 -3.83
CA ASN A 136 -13.92 -8.31 -2.43
C ASN A 136 -15.44 -8.52 -2.30
N LYS A 137 -15.92 -8.92 -1.12
CA LYS A 137 -17.32 -9.12 -0.77
C LYS A 137 -18.01 -10.23 -1.56
N VAL A 138 -17.27 -11.25 -2.00
CA VAL A 138 -17.83 -12.39 -2.74
C VAL A 138 -18.83 -13.19 -1.89
N ASP A 139 -18.65 -13.16 -0.56
CA ASP A 139 -19.61 -13.72 0.41
C ASP A 139 -21.02 -13.14 0.31
N MET A 140 -21.16 -11.94 -0.27
CA MET A 140 -22.45 -11.25 -0.45
C MET A 140 -23.13 -11.57 -1.78
N LEU A 141 -22.50 -12.31 -2.68
CA LEU A 141 -23.09 -12.69 -3.98
C LEU A 141 -24.04 -13.90 -3.90
N ASP A 142 -24.11 -14.56 -2.73
CA ASP A 142 -24.96 -15.76 -2.54
C ASP A 142 -24.75 -16.86 -3.61
N GLY A 143 -23.55 -16.96 -4.18
CA GLY A 143 -23.18 -17.91 -5.21
C GLY A 143 -23.51 -17.49 -6.65
N ASP A 144 -23.77 -16.21 -6.89
CA ASP A 144 -23.95 -15.65 -8.25
C ASP A 144 -22.62 -15.59 -9.00
N GLU A 145 -22.28 -16.70 -9.67
CA GLU A 145 -21.07 -16.83 -10.48
C GLU A 145 -21.11 -15.93 -11.72
N GLU A 146 -22.29 -15.70 -12.32
CA GLU A 146 -22.44 -14.86 -13.51
C GLU A 146 -22.05 -13.39 -13.19
N MET A 147 -22.47 -12.89 -12.03
CA MET A 147 -22.09 -11.55 -11.57
C MET A 147 -20.58 -11.44 -11.34
N LEU A 148 -19.97 -12.46 -10.73
CA LEU A 148 -18.54 -12.48 -10.48
C LEU A 148 -17.73 -12.48 -11.79
N GLU A 149 -18.13 -13.28 -12.77
CA GLU A 149 -17.50 -13.31 -14.11
C GLU A 149 -17.65 -11.98 -14.84
N LEU A 150 -18.82 -11.34 -14.73
CA LEU A 150 -19.06 -10.02 -15.33
C LEU A 150 -18.13 -8.97 -14.74
N VAL A 151 -18.00 -8.92 -13.43
CA VAL A 151 -17.11 -7.96 -12.75
C VAL A 151 -15.64 -8.22 -13.08
N ASP A 152 -15.20 -9.50 -13.14
CA ASP A 152 -13.85 -9.86 -13.58
C ASP A 152 -13.57 -9.29 -14.98
N MET A 153 -14.47 -9.51 -15.93
CA MET A 153 -14.35 -9.03 -17.30
C MET A 153 -14.29 -7.50 -17.38
N GLU A 154 -15.18 -6.81 -16.67
CA GLU A 154 -15.18 -5.34 -16.64
C GLU A 154 -13.88 -4.76 -16.06
N VAL A 155 -13.34 -5.37 -15.02
CA VAL A 155 -12.07 -4.94 -14.42
C VAL A 155 -10.90 -5.17 -15.37
N ARG A 156 -10.85 -6.32 -16.08
CA ARG A 156 -9.83 -6.60 -17.10
C ARG A 156 -9.86 -5.59 -18.25
N GLU A 157 -11.04 -5.30 -18.77
CA GLU A 157 -11.22 -4.30 -19.83
C GLU A 157 -10.76 -2.91 -19.35
N LEU A 158 -11.09 -2.56 -18.10
CA LEU A 158 -10.70 -1.29 -17.53
C LEU A 158 -9.18 -1.17 -17.32
N LEU A 159 -8.52 -2.22 -16.84
CA LEU A 159 -7.07 -2.26 -16.71
C LEU A 159 -6.39 -2.11 -18.07
N SER A 160 -6.87 -2.86 -19.08
CA SER A 160 -6.36 -2.79 -20.46
C SER A 160 -6.55 -1.41 -21.07
N PHE A 161 -7.69 -0.76 -20.81
CA PHE A 161 -7.96 0.60 -21.26
C PHE A 161 -6.94 1.63 -20.73
N TYR A 162 -6.46 1.44 -19.49
CA TYR A 162 -5.42 2.28 -18.88
C TYR A 162 -3.99 1.72 -19.06
N GLU A 163 -3.80 0.85 -20.05
CA GLU A 163 -2.49 0.30 -20.43
C GLU A 163 -1.81 -0.55 -19.33
N TYR A 164 -2.56 -1.19 -18.45
CA TYR A 164 -2.11 -2.29 -17.63
C TYR A 164 -2.35 -3.62 -18.34
N ASP A 165 -1.65 -4.68 -17.93
CA ASP A 165 -1.88 -6.03 -18.47
C ASP A 165 -3.16 -6.64 -17.85
N GLY A 166 -4.32 -6.25 -18.39
CA GLY A 166 -5.62 -6.74 -17.95
C GLY A 166 -5.87 -8.20 -18.29
N ASP A 167 -5.27 -8.71 -19.38
CA ASP A 167 -5.48 -10.09 -19.83
C ASP A 167 -4.79 -11.11 -18.92
N ASN A 168 -3.54 -10.82 -18.51
CA ASN A 168 -2.71 -11.74 -17.71
C ASN A 168 -2.62 -11.34 -16.23
N GLY A 169 -3.04 -10.13 -15.88
CA GLY A 169 -3.00 -9.64 -14.50
C GLY A 169 -3.78 -10.55 -13.54
N PRO A 170 -3.21 -10.92 -12.39
CA PRO A 170 -3.91 -11.78 -11.44
C PRO A 170 -5.14 -11.08 -10.85
N ILE A 171 -6.26 -11.81 -10.81
CA ILE A 171 -7.47 -11.43 -10.10
C ILE A 171 -7.77 -12.55 -9.09
N VAL A 172 -7.87 -12.18 -7.82
CA VAL A 172 -8.23 -13.07 -6.72
C VAL A 172 -9.57 -12.64 -6.15
N SER A 173 -10.48 -13.59 -5.97
CA SER A 173 -11.83 -13.33 -5.47
C SER A 173 -11.98 -13.83 -4.03
N GLY A 174 -12.55 -13.00 -3.14
CA GLY A 174 -12.66 -13.38 -1.74
C GLY A 174 -13.50 -12.44 -0.88
N SER A 175 -13.44 -12.66 0.42
CA SER A 175 -14.05 -11.80 1.43
C SER A 175 -13.00 -11.37 2.46
N ALA A 176 -12.63 -10.09 2.42
CA ALA A 176 -11.71 -9.54 3.41
C ALA A 176 -12.29 -9.61 4.83
N LEU A 177 -13.60 -9.40 4.99
CA LEU A 177 -14.27 -9.49 6.28
C LEU A 177 -14.32 -10.94 6.79
N GLY A 178 -14.65 -11.91 5.91
CA GLY A 178 -14.64 -13.32 6.26
C GLY A 178 -13.25 -13.82 6.66
N ALA A 179 -12.20 -13.39 5.95
CA ALA A 179 -10.81 -13.68 6.33
C ALA A 179 -10.43 -13.05 7.68
N LEU A 180 -10.86 -11.80 7.93
CA LEU A 180 -10.65 -11.13 9.21
C LEU A 180 -11.36 -11.82 10.36
N ASN A 181 -12.51 -12.45 10.10
CA ASN A 181 -13.26 -13.27 11.05
C ASN A 181 -12.66 -14.69 11.24
N GLY A 182 -11.67 -15.08 10.44
CA GLY A 182 -10.99 -16.36 10.54
C GLY A 182 -11.71 -17.51 9.80
N GLU A 183 -12.57 -17.21 8.85
CA GLU A 183 -13.19 -18.20 7.98
C GLU A 183 -12.15 -18.76 7.01
N GLN A 184 -11.83 -20.06 7.14
CA GLN A 184 -10.68 -20.67 6.48
C GLN A 184 -10.66 -20.47 4.97
N GLN A 185 -11.79 -20.62 4.30
CA GLN A 185 -11.89 -20.41 2.86
C GLN A 185 -11.41 -19.01 2.43
N TRP A 186 -11.74 -17.96 3.22
CA TRP A 186 -11.34 -16.60 2.91
C TRP A 186 -9.93 -16.26 3.39
N VAL A 187 -9.46 -16.93 4.45
CA VAL A 187 -8.04 -16.89 4.84
C VAL A 187 -7.17 -17.42 3.71
N ASP A 188 -7.58 -18.53 3.08
CA ASP A 188 -6.86 -19.13 1.96
C ASP A 188 -6.80 -18.19 0.74
N THR A 189 -7.88 -17.44 0.44
CA THR A 189 -7.87 -16.45 -0.66
C THR A 189 -6.97 -15.25 -0.37
N VAL A 190 -6.82 -14.83 0.89
CA VAL A 190 -5.86 -13.77 1.25
C VAL A 190 -4.42 -14.27 1.13
N LEU A 191 -4.14 -15.52 1.48
CA LEU A 191 -2.82 -16.13 1.26
C LEU A 191 -2.52 -16.26 -0.24
N GLU A 192 -3.51 -16.65 -1.05
CA GLU A 192 -3.40 -16.67 -2.51
C GLU A 192 -3.11 -15.28 -3.07
N LEU A 193 -3.85 -14.26 -2.62
CA LEU A 193 -3.58 -12.86 -3.02
C LEU A 193 -2.12 -12.50 -2.78
N MET A 194 -1.58 -12.80 -1.60
CA MET A 194 -0.19 -12.47 -1.27
C MET A 194 0.81 -13.29 -2.10
N ALA A 195 0.48 -14.54 -2.45
CA ALA A 195 1.28 -15.33 -3.37
C ALA A 195 1.30 -14.74 -4.79
N GLN A 196 0.15 -14.24 -5.27
CA GLN A 196 0.06 -13.54 -6.55
C GLN A 196 0.81 -12.20 -6.52
N VAL A 197 0.77 -11.45 -5.42
CA VAL A 197 1.56 -10.23 -5.24
C VAL A 197 3.06 -10.55 -5.27
N ASP A 198 3.51 -11.60 -4.57
CA ASP A 198 4.91 -12.05 -4.60
C ASP A 198 5.37 -12.43 -6.02
N ALA A 199 4.51 -13.05 -6.81
CA ALA A 199 4.85 -13.55 -8.15
C ALA A 199 4.75 -12.45 -9.23
N TRP A 200 3.74 -11.58 -9.14
CA TRP A 200 3.40 -10.63 -10.21
C TRP A 200 4.11 -9.29 -10.10
N ILE A 201 4.25 -8.75 -8.88
CA ILE A 201 4.92 -7.47 -8.68
C ILE A 201 6.43 -7.69 -8.76
N GLU A 202 7.08 -7.02 -9.70
CA GLU A 202 8.54 -7.12 -9.87
C GLU A 202 9.29 -6.36 -8.78
N GLU A 203 10.48 -6.84 -8.44
CA GLU A 203 11.37 -6.07 -7.57
C GLU A 203 11.85 -4.82 -8.30
N PRO A 204 11.70 -3.63 -7.69
CA PRO A 204 12.10 -2.40 -8.33
C PRO A 204 13.62 -2.33 -8.46
N LEU A 205 14.07 -1.86 -9.62
CA LEU A 205 15.47 -1.52 -9.81
C LEU A 205 15.81 -0.27 -8.99
N ARG A 206 16.68 -0.42 -7.99
CA ARG A 206 17.14 0.71 -7.15
C ARG A 206 18.33 1.38 -7.81
N GLU A 207 18.21 2.67 -8.15
CA GLU A 207 19.26 3.46 -8.78
C GLU A 207 20.26 3.97 -7.74
N VAL A 208 21.00 3.05 -7.13
CA VAL A 208 21.91 3.33 -6.00
C VAL A 208 23.16 4.13 -6.39
N ASP A 209 23.53 4.13 -7.67
CA ASP A 209 24.70 4.85 -8.20
C ASP A 209 24.45 6.34 -8.50
N LYS A 210 23.20 6.80 -8.33
CA LYS A 210 22.82 8.21 -8.49
C LYS A 210 22.96 8.98 -7.19
N ASP A 211 22.89 10.31 -7.29
CA ASP A 211 22.80 11.18 -6.12
C ASP A 211 21.56 10.85 -5.28
N PHE A 212 21.69 11.00 -3.97
CA PHE A 212 20.58 10.79 -3.05
C PHE A 212 19.43 11.75 -3.32
N LEU A 213 18.26 11.22 -3.51
CA LEU A 213 17.01 11.96 -3.67
C LEU A 213 15.90 11.32 -2.84
N MET A 214 15.29 12.10 -1.96
CA MET A 214 14.11 11.70 -1.19
C MET A 214 13.09 12.85 -1.21
N PRO A 215 11.98 12.74 -1.95
CA PRO A 215 10.85 13.64 -1.81
C PRO A 215 10.32 13.59 -0.38
N ILE A 216 10.12 14.78 0.22
CA ILE A 216 9.58 14.88 1.58
C ILE A 216 8.05 14.84 1.51
N GLU A 217 7.45 13.92 2.24
CA GLU A 217 6.00 13.72 2.33
C GLU A 217 5.42 14.39 3.56
N ASP A 218 6.07 14.18 4.71
CA ASP A 218 5.65 14.75 5.98
C ASP A 218 6.86 15.18 6.81
N VAL A 219 6.63 16.15 7.71
CA VAL A 219 7.66 16.70 8.60
C VAL A 219 7.07 16.86 9.98
N PHE A 220 7.74 16.29 10.97
CA PHE A 220 7.36 16.43 12.38
C PHE A 220 8.57 16.58 13.28
N SER A 221 8.35 17.09 14.47
CA SER A 221 9.42 17.28 15.47
C SER A 221 9.28 16.26 16.59
N ILE A 222 10.37 15.60 16.92
CA ILE A 222 10.46 14.71 18.07
C ILE A 222 11.30 15.38 19.16
N THR A 223 10.72 15.54 20.37
CA THR A 223 11.43 16.11 21.50
C THR A 223 12.72 15.31 21.78
N GLY A 224 13.86 16.02 21.80
CA GLY A 224 15.18 15.43 22.02
C GLY A 224 15.84 14.78 20.80
N ARG A 225 15.17 14.77 19.64
CA ARG A 225 15.73 14.27 18.36
C ARG A 225 15.77 15.29 17.23
N GLY A 226 14.95 16.34 17.33
CA GLY A 226 14.87 17.37 16.31
C GLY A 226 13.79 17.11 15.26
N THR A 227 13.99 17.67 14.08
CA THR A 227 13.09 17.54 12.95
C THR A 227 13.30 16.19 12.25
N VAL A 228 12.18 15.49 11.98
CA VAL A 228 12.14 14.25 11.21
C VAL A 228 11.38 14.51 9.93
N ALA A 229 11.97 14.16 8.80
CA ALA A 229 11.30 14.13 7.50
C ALA A 229 11.03 12.69 7.10
N THR A 230 9.85 12.42 6.58
CA THR A 230 9.48 11.11 6.01
C THR A 230 9.40 11.20 4.49
N GLY A 231 9.63 10.08 3.83
CA GLY A 231 9.56 9.96 2.39
C GLY A 231 10.20 8.67 1.89
N ARG A 232 9.99 8.38 0.62
CA ARG A 232 10.66 7.28 -0.08
C ARG A 232 11.98 7.78 -0.67
N ILE A 233 13.05 7.02 -0.49
CA ILE A 233 14.30 7.26 -1.22
C ILE A 233 14.12 6.80 -2.66
N GLU A 234 14.13 7.73 -3.60
CA GLU A 234 13.96 7.46 -5.04
C GLU A 234 15.26 7.01 -5.69
N THR A 235 16.35 7.71 -5.37
CA THR A 235 17.69 7.39 -5.91
C THR A 235 18.76 7.53 -4.85
N GLY A 236 19.91 6.91 -5.10
CA GLY A 236 21.10 7.02 -4.25
C GLY A 236 21.01 6.22 -2.96
N ILE A 237 21.97 6.48 -2.10
CA ILE A 237 22.11 5.86 -0.77
C ILE A 237 22.22 6.95 0.27
N ALA A 238 21.57 6.78 1.42
CA ALA A 238 21.68 7.65 2.57
C ALA A 238 22.39 6.92 3.73
N ASN A 239 23.34 7.58 4.35
CA ASN A 239 24.00 7.11 5.56
C ASN A 239 23.89 8.13 6.68
N THR A 240 23.90 7.67 7.91
CA THR A 240 24.03 8.56 9.06
C THR A 240 25.38 9.31 9.00
N GLY A 241 25.33 10.64 9.08
CA GLY A 241 26.48 11.53 8.95
C GLY A 241 26.60 12.19 7.58
N ASP A 242 25.83 11.76 6.57
CA ASP A 242 25.83 12.38 5.25
C ASP A 242 25.27 13.81 5.32
N ALA A 243 25.96 14.72 4.60
CA ALA A 243 25.46 16.07 4.39
C ALA A 243 24.42 16.08 3.26
N VAL A 244 23.30 16.74 3.48
CA VAL A 244 22.20 16.83 2.50
C VAL A 244 21.78 18.28 2.28
N ASP A 245 21.32 18.53 1.07
CA ASP A 245 20.69 19.78 0.68
C ASP A 245 19.17 19.62 0.73
N ILE A 246 18.51 20.48 1.49
CA ILE A 246 17.04 20.55 1.54
C ILE A 246 16.60 21.62 0.55
N ILE A 247 15.84 21.24 -0.44
CA ILE A 247 15.35 22.10 -1.52
C ILE A 247 13.82 22.17 -1.43
N GLY A 248 13.28 23.39 -1.46
CA GLY A 248 11.83 23.61 -1.45
C GLY A 248 11.42 24.72 -2.42
N MET A 249 10.13 24.79 -2.75
CA MET A 249 9.61 25.83 -3.64
C MET A 249 9.72 27.21 -3.02
N GLY A 250 10.57 28.05 -3.61
CA GLY A 250 10.75 29.47 -3.21
C GLY A 250 11.59 29.71 -1.95
N ALA A 251 12.18 28.65 -1.37
CA ALA A 251 13.09 28.78 -0.25
C ALA A 251 14.56 28.78 -0.71
N GLU A 252 15.44 29.45 0.05
CA GLU A 252 16.87 29.27 -0.12
C GLU A 252 17.26 27.83 0.22
N LYS A 253 18.24 27.31 -0.52
CA LYS A 253 18.80 25.97 -0.27
C LYS A 253 19.34 25.90 1.16
N MET A 254 18.88 24.96 1.95
CA MET A 254 19.37 24.71 3.30
C MET A 254 20.27 23.48 3.32
N GLN A 255 21.32 23.52 4.12
CA GLN A 255 22.16 22.35 4.35
C GLN A 255 21.85 21.74 5.72
N SER A 256 21.84 20.42 5.78
CA SER A 256 21.66 19.67 7.01
C SER A 256 22.51 18.40 6.99
N THR A 257 22.48 17.65 8.09
CA THR A 257 23.16 16.36 8.23
C THR A 257 22.16 15.31 8.68
N ILE A 258 22.20 14.15 8.06
CA ILE A 258 21.39 12.99 8.47
C ILE A 258 21.93 12.48 9.81
N THR A 259 21.14 12.58 10.89
CA THR A 259 21.53 12.15 12.23
C THR A 259 21.05 10.75 12.58
N GLY A 260 20.13 10.20 11.79
CA GLY A 260 19.61 8.84 11.94
C GLY A 260 18.63 8.50 10.85
N ILE A 261 18.55 7.23 10.52
CA ILE A 261 17.63 6.69 9.50
C ILE A 261 16.85 5.54 10.15
N GLU A 262 15.54 5.59 10.01
CA GLU A 262 14.64 4.61 10.61
C GLU A 262 13.55 4.22 9.62
N MET A 263 13.14 2.96 9.67
CA MET A 263 11.97 2.44 8.98
C MET A 263 11.13 1.64 9.98
N PHE A 264 9.83 1.92 10.09
CA PHE A 264 8.92 1.31 11.06
C PHE A 264 9.48 1.31 12.51
N ARG A 265 10.10 2.41 12.93
CA ARG A 265 10.74 2.61 14.24
C ARG A 265 11.96 1.72 14.49
N GLN A 266 12.46 1.03 13.50
CA GLN A 266 13.69 0.25 13.53
C GLN A 266 14.83 1.04 12.89
N ILE A 267 16.05 0.86 13.38
CA ILE A 267 17.25 1.55 12.83
C ILE A 267 17.70 0.82 11.55
N LEU A 268 17.90 1.60 10.47
CA LEU A 268 18.43 1.10 9.22
C LEU A 268 19.95 1.07 9.19
#